data_15c067a6bc5eb9fddd3c0c1543477da5
#
_entry.id   15c067a6bc5eb9fddd3c0c1543477da5
#
_cell.length_a   1.000
_cell.length_b   1.000
_cell.length_c   1.000
_cell.angle_alpha   90.00
_cell.angle_beta   90.00
_cell.angle_gamma   90.00
#
_symmetry.space_group_name_H-M   'P 1'
#
loop_
_entity.id
_entity.type
_entity.pdbx_description
1 polymer ?
#
loop_
_entity_poly.entity_id
_entity_poly.type
_entity_poly.pdbx_seq_one_letter_code
_entity_poly.pdbx_strand_id
1 'polypeptide(L)'
;VIKVKVKPAIIENSKGKHELVYPGEREEIIEDALRKLAVNGGSVMIDGKVGVLFTFYELRAELRRNKHEFKLSEIKEAILVCRGAQLETVTNDNETVISSSFFPMVGLTTRKDIQMREGDTKCYVQFNPLVTESILKQTFRLYDYSTSMSIKSPLARYMHKRMSHYWSQASANDPYAPRLIPYLSGSPRGLSDRMGSNVRAMKIALDVLVEHEVIAS
;
A
#
# COMPACT_ATOMS: atom_id res chain seq x y z
N VAL A 1 -8.46 -16.56 11.91
CA VAL A 1 -7.27 -15.78 11.49
C VAL A 1 -7.05 -16.05 10.01
N ILE A 2 -7.22 -15.03 9.17
CA ILE A 2 -6.94 -15.13 7.73
C ILE A 2 -5.42 -15.17 7.54
N LYS A 3 -4.90 -16.19 6.88
CA LYS A 3 -3.49 -16.27 6.48
C LYS A 3 -3.33 -15.62 5.12
N VAL A 4 -2.43 -14.65 5.01
CA VAL A 4 -2.07 -14.01 3.75
C VAL A 4 -0.64 -14.39 3.39
N LYS A 5 -0.44 -14.86 2.17
CA LYS A 5 0.87 -15.16 1.60
C LYS A 5 1.11 -14.24 0.42
N VAL A 6 2.26 -13.59 0.39
CA VAL A 6 2.70 -12.75 -0.74
C VAL A 6 3.72 -13.53 -1.55
N LYS A 7 3.49 -13.65 -2.87
CA LYS A 7 4.48 -14.15 -3.83
C LYS A 7 5.11 -12.97 -4.57
N PRO A 8 6.42 -13.01 -4.86
CA PRO A 8 7.10 -11.92 -5.54
C PRO A 8 6.65 -11.78 -6.99
N ALA A 9 6.80 -10.58 -7.54
CA ALA A 9 6.75 -10.35 -8.97
C ALA A 9 8.04 -10.84 -9.64
N ILE A 10 7.95 -11.23 -10.91
CA ILE A 10 9.10 -11.47 -11.78
C ILE A 10 9.27 -10.22 -12.63
N ILE A 11 10.34 -9.47 -12.41
CA ILE A 11 10.65 -8.22 -13.13
C ILE A 11 11.90 -8.42 -13.96
N GLU A 12 11.85 -8.01 -15.22
CA GLU A 12 13.02 -7.97 -16.11
C GLU A 12 13.81 -6.69 -15.82
N ASN A 13 15.07 -6.84 -15.42
CA ASN A 13 15.96 -5.71 -15.18
C ASN A 13 16.52 -5.14 -16.50
N SER A 14 17.26 -4.03 -16.42
CA SER A 14 17.87 -3.35 -17.57
C SER A 14 18.88 -4.20 -18.36
N LYS A 15 19.30 -5.35 -17.83
CA LYS A 15 20.22 -6.30 -18.45
C LYS A 15 19.49 -7.51 -19.05
N GLY A 16 18.15 -7.50 -19.13
CA GLY A 16 17.34 -8.61 -19.62
C GLY A 16 17.26 -9.83 -18.68
N LYS A 17 17.69 -9.69 -17.42
CA LYS A 17 17.58 -10.77 -16.43
C LYS A 17 16.30 -10.62 -15.61
N HIS A 18 15.68 -11.76 -15.34
CA HIS A 18 14.51 -11.82 -14.46
C HIS A 18 14.93 -11.87 -12.99
N GLU A 19 14.32 -11.01 -12.19
CA GLU A 19 14.55 -10.93 -10.74
C GLU A 19 13.22 -11.07 -9.99
N LEU A 20 13.27 -11.74 -8.83
CA LEU A 20 12.13 -11.87 -7.93
C LEU A 20 12.09 -10.64 -7.01
N VAL A 21 11.04 -9.83 -7.14
CA VAL A 21 10.87 -8.59 -6.39
C VAL A 21 9.60 -8.67 -5.55
N TYR A 22 9.74 -8.56 -4.23
CA TYR A 22 8.60 -8.40 -3.32
C TYR A 22 8.14 -6.95 -3.27
N PRO A 23 6.83 -6.67 -3.22
CA PRO A 23 6.34 -5.32 -2.93
C PRO A 23 6.89 -4.83 -1.60
N GLY A 24 7.39 -3.60 -1.59
CA GLY A 24 7.98 -2.97 -0.42
C GLY A 24 7.40 -1.60 -0.13
N GLU A 25 8.17 -0.76 0.55
CA GLU A 25 7.76 0.59 0.94
C GLU A 25 7.41 1.48 -0.27
N ARG A 26 8.19 1.40 -1.34
CA ARG A 26 7.96 2.16 -2.57
C ARG A 26 6.60 1.82 -3.19
N GLU A 27 6.29 0.54 -3.28
CA GLU A 27 5.03 0.02 -3.82
C GLU A 27 3.84 0.46 -2.96
N GLU A 28 3.97 0.42 -1.63
CA GLU A 28 2.96 0.91 -0.69
C GLU A 28 2.66 2.40 -0.89
N ILE A 29 3.71 3.23 -0.95
CA ILE A 29 3.57 4.68 -1.13
C ILE A 29 2.88 5.01 -2.47
N ILE A 30 3.25 4.31 -3.54
CA ILE A 30 2.65 4.52 -4.87
C ILE A 30 1.19 4.03 -4.89
N GLU A 31 0.87 2.91 -4.24
CA GLU A 31 -0.51 2.44 -4.10
C GLU A 31 -1.37 3.46 -3.33
N ASP A 32 -0.88 3.99 -2.22
CA ASP A 32 -1.58 5.01 -1.43
C ASP A 32 -1.83 6.29 -2.25
N ALA A 33 -0.84 6.73 -3.03
CA ALA A 33 -0.99 7.89 -3.92
C ALA A 33 -2.03 7.64 -5.03
N LEU A 34 -2.06 6.45 -5.63
CA LEU A 34 -3.07 6.06 -6.62
C LEU A 34 -4.48 6.02 -6.00
N ARG A 35 -4.63 5.49 -4.78
CA ARG A 35 -5.89 5.53 -4.03
C ARG A 35 -6.34 6.96 -3.77
N LYS A 36 -5.40 7.87 -3.42
CA LYS A 36 -5.70 9.29 -3.25
C LYS A 36 -6.19 9.95 -4.54
N LEU A 37 -5.56 9.65 -5.68
CA LEU A 37 -6.02 10.13 -6.98
C LEU A 37 -7.42 9.60 -7.33
N ALA A 38 -7.72 8.36 -6.99
CA ALA A 38 -9.06 7.80 -7.17
C ALA A 38 -10.10 8.58 -6.37
N VAL A 39 -9.84 8.86 -5.10
CA VAL A 39 -10.74 9.65 -4.24
C VAL A 39 -10.90 11.09 -4.75
N ASN A 40 -9.86 11.67 -5.33
CA ASN A 40 -9.87 13.03 -5.88
C ASN A 40 -10.53 13.14 -7.27
N GLY A 41 -11.29 12.15 -7.72
CA GLY A 41 -12.07 12.18 -8.96
C GLY A 41 -11.50 11.33 -10.10
N GLY A 42 -10.34 10.69 -9.93
CA GLY A 42 -9.78 9.74 -10.89
C GLY A 42 -10.41 8.33 -10.84
N SER A 43 -11.34 8.09 -9.92
CA SER A 43 -11.98 6.78 -9.78
C SER A 43 -12.80 6.42 -11.01
N VAL A 44 -12.65 5.18 -11.45
CA VAL A 44 -13.45 4.60 -12.54
C VAL A 44 -13.92 3.20 -12.16
N MET A 45 -15.05 2.81 -12.69
CA MET A 45 -15.55 1.45 -12.56
C MET A 45 -15.64 0.83 -13.97
N ILE A 46 -14.89 -0.24 -14.20
CA ILE A 46 -14.90 -1.00 -15.45
C ILE A 46 -15.24 -2.44 -15.11
N ASP A 47 -16.28 -2.98 -15.75
CA ASP A 47 -16.79 -4.34 -15.52
C ASP A 47 -17.02 -4.65 -14.02
N GLY A 48 -17.61 -3.68 -13.30
CA GLY A 48 -17.92 -3.81 -11.88
C GLY A 48 -16.70 -3.79 -10.95
N LYS A 49 -15.53 -3.40 -11.45
CA LYS A 49 -14.26 -3.35 -10.67
C LYS A 49 -13.76 -1.93 -10.58
N VAL A 50 -13.35 -1.54 -9.37
CA VAL A 50 -12.83 -0.20 -9.09
C VAL A 50 -11.38 -0.08 -9.53
N GLY A 51 -11.07 1.02 -10.19
CA GLY A 51 -9.73 1.41 -10.59
C GLY A 51 -9.54 2.91 -10.56
N VAL A 52 -8.41 3.36 -11.09
CA VAL A 52 -8.06 4.77 -11.21
C VAL A 52 -7.50 5.08 -12.60
N LEU A 53 -7.99 6.16 -13.20
CA LEU A 53 -7.37 6.81 -14.36
C LEU A 53 -6.49 7.94 -13.87
N PHE A 54 -5.26 8.00 -14.35
CA PHE A 54 -4.29 9.01 -13.94
C PHE A 54 -3.27 9.27 -15.05
N THR A 55 -2.57 10.39 -14.95
CA THR A 55 -1.36 10.65 -15.72
C THR A 55 -0.14 10.47 -14.81
N PHE A 56 1.02 10.14 -15.38
CA PHE A 56 2.25 10.11 -14.59
C PHE A 56 2.62 11.49 -13.98
N TYR A 57 2.17 12.57 -14.62
CA TYR A 57 2.35 13.91 -14.08
C TYR A 57 1.55 14.09 -12.77
N GLU A 58 0.25 13.73 -12.77
CA GLU A 58 -0.61 13.79 -11.58
C GLU A 58 -0.04 12.94 -10.44
N LEU A 59 0.36 11.69 -10.74
CA LEU A 59 0.93 10.79 -9.73
C LEU A 59 2.24 11.35 -9.14
N ARG A 60 3.14 11.87 -10.00
CA ARG A 60 4.37 12.51 -9.52
C ARG A 60 4.12 13.78 -8.72
N ALA A 61 3.15 14.59 -9.11
CA ALA A 61 2.75 15.78 -8.37
C ALA A 61 2.23 15.42 -6.97
N GLU A 62 1.39 14.37 -6.88
CA GLU A 62 0.88 13.89 -5.60
C GLU A 62 2.00 13.34 -4.69
N LEU A 63 2.90 12.54 -5.24
CA LEU A 63 4.06 12.02 -4.52
C LEU A 63 4.96 13.15 -4.00
N ARG A 64 5.29 14.15 -4.83
CA ARG A 64 6.11 15.32 -4.45
C ARG A 64 5.45 16.18 -3.37
N ARG A 65 4.12 16.37 -3.44
CA ARG A 65 3.37 17.09 -2.40
C ARG A 65 3.57 16.47 -1.02
N ASN A 66 3.76 15.15 -0.98
CA ASN A 66 4.02 14.39 0.23
C ASN A 66 5.52 14.11 0.46
N LYS A 67 6.42 14.85 -0.20
CA LYS A 67 7.89 14.77 -0.07
C LYS A 67 8.48 13.41 -0.48
N HIS A 68 7.82 12.70 -1.40
CA HIS A 68 8.34 11.49 -2.03
C HIS A 68 8.80 11.79 -3.45
N GLU A 69 10.09 11.61 -3.72
CA GLU A 69 10.67 11.83 -5.03
C GLU A 69 11.11 10.50 -5.66
N PHE A 70 10.37 10.07 -6.66
CA PHE A 70 10.70 8.89 -7.46
C PHE A 70 10.91 9.28 -8.93
N LYS A 71 11.86 8.61 -9.59
CA LYS A 71 12.02 8.69 -11.04
C LYS A 71 10.82 8.02 -11.72
N LEU A 72 10.53 8.42 -12.95
CA LEU A 72 9.42 7.83 -13.72
C LEU A 72 9.61 6.32 -13.92
N SER A 73 10.85 5.86 -14.11
CA SER A 73 11.17 4.43 -14.22
C SER A 73 10.86 3.67 -12.94
N GLU A 74 11.15 4.26 -11.77
CA GLU A 74 10.87 3.65 -10.47
C GLU A 74 9.37 3.54 -10.19
N ILE A 75 8.58 4.57 -10.59
CA ILE A 75 7.12 4.53 -10.47
C ILE A 75 6.53 3.44 -11.37
N LYS A 76 6.99 3.36 -12.63
CA LYS A 76 6.54 2.31 -13.57
C LYS A 76 6.88 0.92 -13.06
N GLU A 77 8.10 0.71 -12.59
CA GLU A 77 8.55 -0.56 -12.04
C GLU A 77 7.71 -0.96 -10.82
N ALA A 78 7.46 -0.03 -9.88
CA ALA A 78 6.63 -0.32 -8.71
C ALA A 78 5.19 -0.73 -9.09
N ILE A 79 4.58 -0.07 -10.07
CA ILE A 79 3.26 -0.48 -10.58
C ILE A 79 3.33 -1.89 -11.18
N LEU A 80 4.39 -2.22 -11.92
CA LEU A 80 4.59 -3.56 -12.48
C LEU A 80 4.87 -4.62 -11.39
N VAL A 81 5.59 -4.26 -10.32
CA VAL A 81 5.75 -5.13 -9.14
C VAL A 81 4.40 -5.41 -8.50
N CYS A 82 3.56 -4.40 -8.28
CA CYS A 82 2.20 -4.58 -7.76
C CYS A 82 1.30 -5.43 -8.68
N ARG A 83 1.51 -5.34 -10.01
CA ARG A 83 0.80 -6.18 -10.97
C ARG A 83 1.26 -7.63 -10.93
N GLY A 84 2.56 -7.86 -10.81
CA GLY A 84 3.17 -9.21 -10.87
C GLY A 84 3.11 -9.97 -9.55
N ALA A 85 3.13 -9.27 -8.42
CA ALA A 85 3.07 -9.89 -7.10
C ALA A 85 1.66 -10.44 -6.81
N GLN A 86 1.60 -11.66 -6.25
CA GLN A 86 0.35 -12.33 -5.94
C GLN A 86 0.08 -12.34 -4.44
N LEU A 87 -1.17 -12.03 -4.08
CA LEU A 87 -1.72 -12.18 -2.75
C LEU A 87 -2.54 -13.47 -2.72
N GLU A 88 -2.14 -14.42 -1.90
CA GLU A 88 -2.92 -15.63 -1.61
C GLU A 88 -3.52 -15.52 -0.22
N THR A 89 -4.84 -15.58 -0.15
CA THR A 89 -5.58 -15.58 1.10
C THR A 89 -6.24 -16.94 1.27
N VAL A 90 -5.97 -17.59 2.40
CA VAL A 90 -6.61 -18.86 2.75
C VAL A 90 -7.76 -18.55 3.69
N THR A 91 -8.95 -19.04 3.35
CA THR A 91 -10.14 -18.91 4.19
C THR A 91 -10.02 -19.69 5.50
N ASN A 92 -10.85 -19.38 6.49
CA ASN A 92 -10.75 -19.98 7.83
C ASN A 92 -11.00 -21.50 7.85
N ASP A 93 -11.71 -22.02 6.87
CA ASP A 93 -11.95 -23.45 6.65
C ASP A 93 -10.74 -24.19 6.03
N ASN A 94 -9.70 -23.43 5.60
CA ASN A 94 -8.56 -23.90 4.83
C ASN A 94 -8.92 -24.55 3.47
N GLU A 95 -10.15 -24.43 3.01
CA GLU A 95 -10.64 -25.09 1.78
C GLU A 95 -10.55 -24.18 0.56
N THR A 96 -10.70 -22.86 0.76
CA THR A 96 -10.69 -21.91 -0.34
C THR A 96 -9.42 -21.06 -0.33
N VAL A 97 -8.71 -21.04 -1.46
CA VAL A 97 -7.58 -20.14 -1.71
C VAL A 97 -8.01 -19.08 -2.72
N ILE A 98 -8.02 -17.84 -2.30
CA ILE A 98 -8.23 -16.70 -3.20
C ILE A 98 -6.87 -16.13 -3.56
N SER A 99 -6.55 -16.11 -4.85
CA SER A 99 -5.31 -15.53 -5.37
C SER A 99 -5.60 -14.37 -6.30
N SER A 100 -4.99 -13.24 -6.05
CA SER A 100 -5.08 -12.04 -6.90
C SER A 100 -3.85 -11.16 -6.72
N SER A 101 -3.50 -10.34 -7.73
CA SER A 101 -2.45 -9.34 -7.59
C SER A 101 -2.97 -8.07 -6.89
N PHE A 102 -2.04 -7.19 -6.46
CA PHE A 102 -2.41 -5.87 -5.94
C PHE A 102 -3.11 -5.04 -7.03
N PHE A 103 -2.59 -5.11 -8.27
CA PHE A 103 -3.17 -4.47 -9.45
C PHE A 103 -3.44 -5.51 -10.54
N PRO A 104 -4.62 -6.14 -10.56
CA PRO A 104 -4.95 -7.19 -11.54
C PRO A 104 -4.85 -6.73 -12.99
N MET A 105 -5.17 -5.46 -13.24
CA MET A 105 -5.09 -4.87 -14.58
C MET A 105 -4.36 -3.52 -14.51
N VAL A 106 -3.43 -3.35 -15.45
CA VAL A 106 -2.63 -2.13 -15.58
C VAL A 106 -2.51 -1.77 -17.06
N GLY A 107 -2.88 -0.54 -17.38
CA GLY A 107 -2.64 0.08 -18.69
C GLY A 107 -1.68 1.26 -18.53
N LEU A 108 -0.46 1.12 -19.02
CA LEU A 108 0.55 2.20 -19.00
C LEU A 108 0.83 2.63 -20.44
N THR A 109 0.81 3.93 -20.66
CA THR A 109 1.13 4.48 -21.97
C THR A 109 2.63 4.48 -22.21
N THR A 110 3.04 4.05 -23.40
CA THR A 110 4.45 4.07 -23.84
C THR A 110 4.80 5.39 -24.53
N ARG A 111 6.10 5.75 -24.56
CA ARG A 111 6.59 7.00 -25.17
C ARG A 111 6.27 7.16 -26.66
N LYS A 112 5.99 6.07 -27.39
CA LYS A 112 5.67 6.13 -28.83
C LYS A 112 4.30 6.75 -29.10
N ASP A 113 3.41 6.77 -28.11
CA ASP A 113 2.07 7.33 -28.24
C ASP A 113 2.02 8.84 -27.89
N ILE A 114 3.17 9.46 -27.57
CA ILE A 114 3.31 10.85 -27.11
C ILE A 114 3.47 11.84 -28.29
N GLN A 115 2.84 11.61 -29.39
CA GLN A 115 2.54 12.72 -30.35
C GLN A 115 1.28 13.52 -29.93
N MET A 116 0.54 13.05 -28.94
CA MET A 116 -0.49 13.81 -28.24
C MET A 116 0.11 14.54 -27.06
N ARG A 117 -0.37 15.77 -26.78
CA ARG A 117 0.11 16.69 -25.74
C ARG A 117 0.39 15.96 -24.41
N GLU A 118 1.49 16.29 -23.77
CA GLU A 118 2.05 15.64 -22.56
C GLU A 118 1.09 15.48 -21.36
N GLY A 119 -0.13 16.04 -21.41
CA GLY A 119 -1.17 15.99 -20.37
C GLY A 119 -2.34 15.04 -20.61
N ASP A 120 -2.50 14.47 -21.82
CA ASP A 120 -3.74 13.78 -22.18
C ASP A 120 -3.67 12.25 -22.11
N THR A 121 -2.49 11.69 -21.93
CA THR A 121 -2.33 10.24 -21.95
C THR A 121 -2.61 9.62 -20.60
N LYS A 122 -3.81 9.11 -20.41
CA LYS A 122 -4.24 8.47 -19.18
C LYS A 122 -3.71 7.04 -19.07
N CYS A 123 -3.11 6.73 -17.95
CA CYS A 123 -2.81 5.38 -17.47
C CYS A 123 -4.00 4.87 -16.65
N TYR A 124 -4.11 3.55 -16.54
CA TYR A 124 -5.14 2.89 -15.78
C TYR A 124 -4.54 1.85 -14.84
N VAL A 125 -5.03 1.82 -13.62
CA VAL A 125 -4.75 0.76 -12.65
C VAL A 125 -6.07 0.29 -12.05
N GLN A 126 -6.33 -1.02 -12.10
CA GLN A 126 -7.41 -1.66 -11.38
C GLN A 126 -6.90 -2.10 -10.01
N PHE A 127 -7.63 -1.80 -8.96
CA PHE A 127 -7.32 -2.26 -7.61
C PHE A 127 -7.72 -3.72 -7.40
N ASN A 128 -7.10 -4.36 -6.41
CA ASN A 128 -7.43 -5.72 -6.01
C ASN A 128 -8.95 -5.90 -5.81
N PRO A 129 -9.55 -7.04 -6.20
CA PRO A 129 -10.97 -7.29 -6.03
C PRO A 129 -11.50 -7.11 -4.61
N LEU A 130 -10.68 -7.40 -3.58
CA LEU A 130 -11.03 -7.16 -2.18
C LEU A 130 -11.25 -5.67 -1.86
N VAL A 131 -10.54 -4.77 -2.55
CA VAL A 131 -10.75 -3.32 -2.44
C VAL A 131 -12.10 -2.94 -3.01
N THR A 132 -12.43 -3.45 -4.20
CA THR A 132 -13.75 -3.25 -4.81
C THR A 132 -14.86 -3.74 -3.88
N GLU A 133 -14.72 -4.94 -3.35
CA GLU A 133 -15.69 -5.54 -2.43
C GLU A 133 -15.86 -4.69 -1.15
N SER A 134 -14.75 -4.23 -0.57
CA SER A 134 -14.77 -3.37 0.62
C SER A 134 -15.49 -2.05 0.37
N ILE A 135 -15.32 -1.46 -0.83
CA ILE A 135 -16.00 -0.22 -1.21
C ILE A 135 -17.51 -0.47 -1.37
N LEU A 136 -17.89 -1.49 -2.11
CA LEU A 136 -19.30 -1.83 -2.36
C LEU A 136 -20.04 -2.19 -1.07
N LYS A 137 -19.40 -2.91 -0.14
CA LYS A 137 -19.96 -3.30 1.16
C LYS A 137 -19.79 -2.25 2.24
N GLN A 138 -19.14 -1.12 1.94
CA GLN A 138 -18.83 -0.05 2.91
C GLN A 138 -18.09 -0.56 4.16
N THR A 139 -17.21 -1.56 3.97
CA THR A 139 -16.42 -2.15 5.06
C THR A 139 -15.01 -1.58 5.18
N PHE A 140 -14.68 -0.56 4.37
CA PHE A 140 -13.40 0.15 4.45
C PHE A 140 -13.35 1.08 5.67
N ARG A 141 -12.12 1.39 6.11
CA ARG A 141 -11.84 2.39 7.13
C ARG A 141 -11.01 3.51 6.53
N LEU A 142 -11.28 4.72 6.99
CA LEU A 142 -10.50 5.89 6.62
C LEU A 142 -9.33 6.06 7.60
N TYR A 143 -8.19 6.51 7.09
CA TYR A 143 -7.06 6.96 7.88
C TYR A 143 -6.57 8.31 7.33
N ASP A 144 -5.85 9.06 8.16
CA ASP A 144 -5.24 10.30 7.70
C ASP A 144 -4.12 10.01 6.71
N TYR A 145 -4.41 10.30 5.42
CA TYR A 145 -3.50 10.07 4.32
C TYR A 145 -2.23 10.94 4.44
N SER A 146 -2.38 12.22 4.80
CA SER A 146 -1.26 13.16 4.88
C SER A 146 -0.28 12.75 5.96
N THR A 147 -0.79 12.39 7.14
CA THR A 147 0.01 11.84 8.23
C THR A 147 0.68 10.53 7.83
N SER A 148 -0.06 9.59 7.23
CA SER A 148 0.51 8.33 6.75
C SER A 148 1.68 8.54 5.79
N MET A 149 1.53 9.43 4.82
CA MET A 149 2.57 9.73 3.82
C MET A 149 3.77 10.47 4.42
N SER A 150 3.59 11.24 5.49
CA SER A 150 4.69 11.95 6.16
C SER A 150 5.57 11.04 7.02
N ILE A 151 5.03 9.91 7.49
CA ILE A 151 5.75 8.94 8.33
C ILE A 151 6.75 8.15 7.47
N LYS A 152 8.05 8.35 7.71
CA LYS A 152 9.12 7.66 6.98
C LYS A 152 9.34 6.21 7.44
N SER A 153 9.03 5.90 8.70
CA SER A 153 9.20 4.55 9.25
C SER A 153 8.10 3.61 8.75
N PRO A 154 8.40 2.54 8.00
CA PRO A 154 7.39 1.58 7.53
C PRO A 154 6.61 0.93 8.67
N LEU A 155 7.27 0.66 9.82
CA LEU A 155 6.60 0.10 10.98
C LEU A 155 5.62 1.11 11.61
N ALA A 156 6.04 2.37 11.79
CA ALA A 156 5.16 3.42 12.33
C ALA A 156 3.98 3.70 11.39
N ARG A 157 4.20 3.74 10.07
CA ARG A 157 3.13 3.88 9.07
C ARG A 157 2.13 2.72 9.13
N TYR A 158 2.62 1.50 9.23
CA TYR A 158 1.78 0.32 9.44
C TYR A 158 0.96 0.45 10.73
N MET A 159 1.57 0.90 11.83
CA MET A 159 0.88 1.11 13.10
C MET A 159 -0.22 2.17 12.98
N HIS A 160 0.06 3.31 12.36
CA HIS A 160 -0.91 4.38 12.10
C HIS A 160 -2.15 3.85 11.34
N LYS A 161 -1.93 3.18 10.20
CA LYS A 161 -3.03 2.59 9.43
C LYS A 161 -3.80 1.54 10.22
N ARG A 162 -3.10 0.69 10.99
CA ARG A 162 -3.72 -0.36 11.78
C ARG A 162 -4.55 0.16 12.94
N MET A 163 -4.10 1.21 13.63
CA MET A 163 -4.85 1.86 14.70
C MET A 163 -6.17 2.44 14.17
N SER A 164 -6.14 3.14 13.04
CA SER A 164 -7.35 3.65 12.38
C SER A 164 -8.36 2.54 12.05
N HIS A 165 -7.89 1.32 11.84
CA HIS A 165 -8.72 0.18 11.44
C HIS A 165 -9.30 -0.57 12.64
N TYR A 166 -8.50 -0.77 13.70
CA TYR A 166 -8.85 -1.66 14.80
C TYR A 166 -9.26 -0.95 16.09
N TRP A 167 -8.85 0.29 16.31
CA TRP A 167 -9.10 0.96 17.58
C TRP A 167 -9.35 2.47 17.46
N SER A 168 -10.42 2.81 16.80
CA SER A 168 -10.82 4.21 16.61
C SER A 168 -11.37 4.89 17.89
N GLN A 169 -11.58 4.14 18.97
CA GLN A 169 -12.19 4.60 20.22
C GLN A 169 -11.22 4.51 21.42
N ALA A 170 -9.90 4.39 21.16
CA ALA A 170 -8.91 4.37 22.24
C ALA A 170 -8.98 5.64 23.09
N SER A 171 -8.89 5.48 24.40
CA SER A 171 -8.87 6.56 25.39
C SER A 171 -7.85 6.26 26.48
N ALA A 172 -7.59 7.24 27.37
CA ALA A 172 -6.71 7.03 28.50
C ALA A 172 -7.23 5.91 29.44
N ASN A 173 -8.55 5.74 29.54
CA ASN A 173 -9.18 4.71 30.38
C ASN A 173 -9.36 3.37 29.66
N ASP A 174 -9.28 3.36 28.32
CA ASP A 174 -9.38 2.16 27.48
C ASP A 174 -8.35 2.24 26.33
N PRO A 175 -7.06 2.05 26.65
CA PRO A 175 -5.99 2.21 25.69
C PRO A 175 -5.94 1.04 24.70
N TYR A 176 -5.48 1.31 23.48
CA TYR A 176 -5.16 0.26 22.52
C TYR A 176 -3.95 -0.54 22.98
N ALA A 177 -4.15 -1.77 23.42
CA ALA A 177 -3.11 -2.64 23.98
C ALA A 177 -2.92 -3.93 23.18
N PRO A 178 -2.39 -3.88 21.95
CA PRO A 178 -2.16 -5.07 21.14
C PRO A 178 -1.00 -5.91 21.69
N ARG A 179 -1.08 -7.23 21.51
CA ARG A 179 0.03 -8.12 21.86
C ARG A 179 1.18 -7.94 20.87
N LEU A 180 2.41 -7.76 21.38
CA LEU A 180 3.61 -7.45 20.59
C LEU A 180 3.90 -8.48 19.49
N ILE A 181 3.91 -9.78 19.82
CA ILE A 181 4.30 -10.84 18.88
C ILE A 181 3.34 -10.92 17.68
N PRO A 182 2.02 -11.07 17.85
CA PRO A 182 1.10 -11.09 16.70
C PRO A 182 1.12 -9.78 15.90
N TYR A 183 1.36 -8.65 16.57
CA TYR A 183 1.41 -7.35 15.94
C TYR A 183 2.60 -7.23 14.99
N LEU A 184 3.80 -7.56 15.45
CA LEU A 184 5.02 -7.53 14.65
C LEU A 184 5.05 -8.61 13.56
N SER A 185 4.53 -9.80 13.84
CA SER A 185 4.44 -10.88 12.84
C SER A 185 3.61 -10.48 11.61
N GLY A 186 2.61 -9.59 11.78
CA GLY A 186 1.81 -9.05 10.69
C GLY A 186 2.33 -7.73 10.10
N SER A 187 3.46 -7.22 10.58
CA SER A 187 4.03 -5.95 10.13
C SER A 187 5.04 -6.13 8.99
N PRO A 188 5.34 -5.05 8.21
CA PRO A 188 6.38 -5.08 7.18
C PRO A 188 7.77 -5.43 7.71
N ARG A 189 8.04 -5.14 8.98
CA ARG A 189 9.32 -5.46 9.63
C ARG A 189 9.43 -6.96 9.94
N GLY A 190 8.33 -7.61 10.24
CA GLY A 190 8.32 -8.98 10.76
C GLY A 190 8.83 -9.09 12.21
N LEU A 191 8.86 -10.31 12.72
CA LEU A 191 9.34 -10.66 14.05
C LEU A 191 10.81 -11.08 13.98
N SER A 192 11.64 -10.53 14.88
CA SER A 192 13.03 -10.98 15.08
C SER A 192 13.09 -12.02 16.19
N ASP A 193 14.05 -12.94 16.10
CA ASP A 193 14.30 -13.95 17.15
C ASP A 193 14.72 -13.32 18.48
N ARG A 194 15.29 -12.12 18.44
CA ARG A 194 15.73 -11.39 19.64
C ARG A 194 14.60 -10.49 20.16
N MET A 195 13.98 -10.85 21.28
CA MET A 195 12.89 -10.09 21.88
C MET A 195 13.25 -8.63 22.17
N GLY A 196 14.47 -8.36 22.66
CA GLY A 196 14.95 -7.00 22.89
C GLY A 196 14.96 -6.12 21.61
N SER A 197 15.28 -6.72 20.44
CA SER A 197 15.21 -6.04 19.15
C SER A 197 13.77 -5.68 18.78
N ASN A 198 12.82 -6.58 19.09
CA ASN A 198 11.40 -6.35 18.83
C ASN A 198 10.83 -5.22 19.68
N VAL A 199 11.14 -5.21 20.98
CA VAL A 199 10.74 -4.15 21.91
C VAL A 199 11.35 -2.80 21.50
N ARG A 200 12.65 -2.78 21.16
CA ARG A 200 13.32 -1.55 20.71
C ARG A 200 12.69 -0.99 19.43
N ALA A 201 12.42 -1.83 18.45
CA ALA A 201 11.80 -1.38 17.20
C ALA A 201 10.38 -0.81 17.41
N MET A 202 9.60 -1.43 18.32
CA MET A 202 8.29 -0.93 18.69
C MET A 202 8.37 0.43 19.37
N LYS A 203 9.31 0.61 20.33
CA LYS A 203 9.51 1.91 20.98
C LYS A 203 9.85 3.00 19.99
N ILE A 204 10.82 2.76 19.09
CA ILE A 204 11.19 3.72 18.04
C ILE A 204 9.97 4.09 17.17
N ALA A 205 9.15 3.11 16.80
CA ALA A 205 7.96 3.36 16.00
C ALA A 205 6.89 4.15 16.77
N LEU A 206 6.73 3.92 18.07
CA LEU A 206 5.84 4.70 18.93
C LEU A 206 6.33 6.14 19.08
N ASP A 207 7.64 6.35 19.29
CA ASP A 207 8.24 7.70 19.35
C ASP A 207 7.94 8.50 18.07
N VAL A 208 8.07 7.86 16.89
CA VAL A 208 7.69 8.49 15.62
C VAL A 208 6.21 8.85 15.58
N LEU A 209 5.31 8.01 16.12
CA LEU A 209 3.88 8.31 16.16
C LEU A 209 3.55 9.46 17.12
N VAL A 210 4.30 9.61 18.22
CA VAL A 210 4.21 10.78 19.12
C VAL A 210 4.67 12.04 18.38
N GLU A 211 5.82 11.99 17.68
CA GLU A 211 6.33 13.13 16.88
C GLU A 211 5.34 13.60 15.82
N HIS A 212 4.54 12.70 15.27
CA HIS A 212 3.48 12.99 14.29
C HIS A 212 2.10 13.25 14.92
N GLU A 213 2.02 13.40 16.24
CA GLU A 213 0.79 13.66 16.99
C GLU A 213 -0.34 12.63 16.77
N VAL A 214 0.05 11.39 16.40
CA VAL A 214 -0.90 10.29 16.22
C VAL A 214 -1.35 9.70 17.54
N ILE A 215 -0.44 9.66 18.51
CA ILE A 215 -0.69 9.20 19.88
C ILE A 215 -0.12 10.20 20.89
N ALA A 216 -0.70 10.21 22.09
CA ALA A 216 -0.16 10.97 23.21
C ALA A 216 1.12 10.34 23.76
N SER A 217 1.99 11.15 24.37
CA SER A 217 3.22 10.73 25.07
C SER A 217 2.91 10.05 26.39
#